data_c6855603b76154720fe29154bb997f64
#
_entry.id   c6855603b76154720fe29154bb997f64
#
_cell.length_a   1.000
_cell.length_b   1.000
_cell.length_c   1.000
_cell.angle_alpha   90.00
_cell.angle_beta   90.00
_cell.angle_gamma   90.00
#
_symmetry.space_group_name_H-M   'P 1'
#
loop_
_entity.id
_entity.type
_entity.pdbx_description
1 polymer ?
#
loop_
_entity_poly.entity_id
_entity_poly.type
_entity_poly.pdbx_seq_one_letter_code
_entity_poly.pdbx_strand_id
1 'polypeptide(L)'
;ARGHSALVLTNAMQPMQRPRIKSGLLGLREAHGKRLVIRVSLDHYGRVLHEEERGPDTYDKTIEGIDWLARHGFALAIAGRTYWGESEESLRDGYGRLARERGWPIDVNDPAQLVLFPEMDLSVDVPEITTACWTILHKSPSEVMCASSRMVVKRKGAANPVVLPCTLLPYDPAFEMGATLAEAARADGGMFASGAVKLCHPHCAKFCVLGGGSCSA
;
A
#
# COMPACT_ATOMS: atom_id res chain seq x y z
N ALA A 1 17.28 2.50 -18.69
CA ALA A 1 16.44 2.47 -17.50
C ALA A 1 16.90 3.57 -16.53
N ARG A 2 15.96 4.31 -15.91
CA ARG A 2 16.26 5.44 -15.01
C ARG A 2 16.62 5.00 -13.58
N GLY A 3 16.73 3.71 -13.29
CA GLY A 3 17.15 3.18 -12.00
C GLY A 3 16.05 3.16 -10.91
N HIS A 4 14.80 3.48 -11.24
CA HIS A 4 13.70 3.45 -10.28
C HIS A 4 13.38 2.04 -9.80
N SER A 5 12.96 1.91 -8.54
CA SER A 5 12.26 0.74 -8.04
C SER A 5 10.76 0.87 -8.31
N ALA A 6 10.08 -0.25 -8.48
CA ALA A 6 8.65 -0.30 -8.72
C ALA A 6 7.99 -1.22 -7.69
N LEU A 7 6.92 -0.73 -7.06
CA LEU A 7 6.02 -1.51 -6.24
C LEU A 7 4.71 -1.72 -7.00
N VAL A 8 4.38 -2.99 -7.25
CA VAL A 8 3.13 -3.38 -7.92
C VAL A 8 2.17 -3.94 -6.88
N LEU A 9 0.99 -3.35 -6.78
CA LEU A 9 -0.08 -3.82 -5.91
C LEU A 9 -1.00 -4.76 -6.66
N THR A 10 -1.35 -5.90 -6.06
CA THR A 10 -2.22 -6.90 -6.67
C THR A 10 -2.97 -7.70 -5.61
N ASN A 11 -4.12 -8.27 -5.98
CA ASN A 11 -4.78 -9.31 -5.19
C ASN A 11 -4.28 -10.72 -5.53
N ALA A 12 -3.31 -10.84 -6.45
CA ALA A 12 -2.69 -12.07 -6.93
C ALA A 12 -3.65 -13.12 -7.55
N MET A 13 -4.93 -12.78 -7.72
CA MET A 13 -5.95 -13.68 -8.25
C MET A 13 -5.97 -13.71 -9.80
N GLN A 14 -7.12 -14.06 -10.36
CA GLN A 14 -7.34 -14.36 -11.80
C GLN A 14 -6.69 -13.40 -12.81
N PRO A 15 -6.75 -12.06 -12.65
CA PRO A 15 -6.10 -11.18 -13.64
C PRO A 15 -4.59 -11.42 -13.74
N MET A 16 -3.91 -11.59 -12.60
CA MET A 16 -2.47 -11.86 -12.56
C MET A 16 -2.13 -13.27 -13.07
N GLN A 17 -3.01 -14.24 -12.86
CA GLN A 17 -2.80 -15.64 -13.24
C GLN A 17 -2.87 -15.90 -14.76
N ARG A 18 -3.30 -14.93 -15.55
CA ARG A 18 -3.36 -15.08 -17.02
C ARG A 18 -1.97 -15.31 -17.60
N PRO A 19 -1.79 -16.26 -18.54
CA PRO A 19 -0.49 -16.61 -19.09
C PRO A 19 0.33 -15.41 -19.60
N ARG A 20 -0.30 -14.47 -20.29
CA ARG A 20 0.33 -13.26 -20.80
C ARG A 20 0.87 -12.38 -19.67
N ILE A 21 0.13 -12.25 -18.56
CA ILE A 21 0.56 -11.44 -17.41
C ILE A 21 1.72 -12.12 -16.69
N LYS A 22 1.62 -13.42 -16.43
CA LYS A 22 2.71 -14.21 -15.84
C LYS A 22 3.99 -14.11 -16.67
N SER A 23 3.93 -14.29 -17.98
CA SER A 23 5.07 -14.15 -18.87
C SER A 23 5.68 -12.75 -18.82
N GLY A 24 4.83 -11.71 -18.83
CA GLY A 24 5.30 -10.32 -18.68
C GLY A 24 6.00 -10.05 -17.35
N LEU A 25 5.43 -10.54 -16.25
CA LEU A 25 6.02 -10.41 -14.91
C LEU A 25 7.38 -11.11 -14.83
N LEU A 26 7.52 -12.32 -15.39
CA LEU A 26 8.80 -13.03 -15.42
C LEU A 26 9.87 -12.25 -16.20
N GLY A 27 9.53 -11.70 -17.35
CA GLY A 27 10.45 -10.85 -18.11
C GLY A 27 10.85 -9.57 -17.35
N LEU A 28 9.91 -8.94 -16.65
CA LEU A 28 10.22 -7.78 -15.81
C LEU A 28 11.12 -8.16 -14.62
N ARG A 29 10.85 -9.30 -13.97
CA ARG A 29 11.70 -9.80 -12.88
C ARG A 29 13.12 -10.07 -13.36
N GLU A 30 13.27 -10.73 -14.50
CA GLU A 30 14.58 -11.00 -15.11
C GLU A 30 15.35 -9.70 -15.40
N ALA A 31 14.67 -8.70 -15.97
CA ALA A 31 15.27 -7.42 -16.33
C ALA A 31 15.61 -6.51 -15.13
N HIS A 32 14.85 -6.60 -14.03
CA HIS A 32 14.89 -5.61 -12.96
C HIS A 32 15.19 -6.20 -11.56
N GLY A 33 15.10 -7.50 -11.39
CA GLY A 33 15.42 -8.20 -10.14
C GLY A 33 14.62 -7.66 -8.94
N LYS A 34 15.30 -7.40 -7.84
CA LYS A 34 14.72 -6.92 -6.59
C LYS A 34 14.15 -5.49 -6.66
N ARG A 35 14.41 -4.75 -7.74
CA ARG A 35 13.77 -3.44 -7.94
C ARG A 35 12.30 -3.52 -8.31
N LEU A 36 11.80 -4.71 -8.63
CA LEU A 36 10.38 -5.00 -8.81
C LEU A 36 9.88 -5.76 -7.58
N VAL A 37 9.13 -5.07 -6.74
CA VAL A 37 8.46 -5.65 -5.57
C VAL A 37 6.99 -5.87 -5.91
N ILE A 38 6.47 -7.04 -5.60
CA ILE A 38 5.04 -7.34 -5.74
C ILE A 38 4.42 -7.37 -4.33
N ARG A 39 3.55 -6.43 -4.04
CA ARG A 39 2.79 -6.39 -2.79
C ARG A 39 1.41 -7.00 -3.02
N VAL A 40 1.12 -8.06 -2.29
CA VAL A 40 -0.16 -8.76 -2.41
C VAL A 40 -1.08 -8.36 -1.26
N SER A 41 -2.32 -8.04 -1.61
CA SER A 41 -3.37 -7.79 -0.63
C SER A 41 -3.88 -9.13 -0.08
N LEU A 42 -3.40 -9.49 1.09
CA LEU A 42 -3.89 -10.62 1.90
C LEU A 42 -4.35 -10.02 3.24
N ASP A 43 -5.62 -9.67 3.34
CA ASP A 43 -6.13 -8.86 4.45
C ASP A 43 -5.96 -9.52 5.81
N HIS A 44 -6.07 -10.86 5.87
CA HIS A 44 -5.81 -11.65 7.05
C HIS A 44 -5.10 -12.96 6.71
N TYR A 45 -4.26 -13.48 7.62
CA TYR A 45 -3.58 -14.76 7.46
C TYR A 45 -4.52 -15.96 7.52
N GLY A 46 -5.68 -15.82 8.18
CA GLY A 46 -6.74 -16.82 8.27
C GLY A 46 -7.79 -16.63 7.18
N ARG A 47 -8.25 -17.75 6.59
CA ARG A 47 -9.25 -17.79 5.51
C ARG A 47 -10.51 -16.99 5.82
N VAL A 48 -11.13 -17.27 6.98
CA VAL A 48 -12.47 -16.75 7.31
C VAL A 48 -12.48 -15.22 7.26
N LEU A 49 -11.54 -14.56 7.95
CA LEU A 49 -11.46 -13.12 8.01
C LEU A 49 -11.01 -12.48 6.68
N HIS A 50 -10.15 -13.16 5.92
CA HIS A 50 -9.81 -12.69 4.57
C HIS A 50 -11.03 -12.72 3.63
N GLU A 51 -11.81 -13.79 3.67
CA GLU A 51 -12.98 -13.95 2.80
C GLU A 51 -14.18 -13.10 3.26
N GLU A 52 -14.27 -12.76 4.54
CA GLU A 52 -15.21 -11.75 5.05
C GLU A 52 -15.02 -10.40 4.35
N GLU A 53 -13.78 -9.98 4.17
CA GLU A 53 -13.43 -8.71 3.55
C GLU A 53 -13.45 -8.76 2.02
N ARG A 54 -13.01 -9.87 1.41
CA ARG A 54 -12.81 -9.98 -0.04
C ARG A 54 -13.83 -10.83 -0.78
N GLY A 55 -14.73 -11.45 -0.04
CA GLY A 55 -15.73 -12.36 -0.57
C GLY A 55 -15.29 -13.83 -0.60
N PRO A 56 -16.25 -14.74 -0.78
CA PRO A 56 -16.00 -16.17 -0.73
C PRO A 56 -15.04 -16.64 -1.83
N ASP A 57 -14.34 -17.72 -1.57
CA ASP A 57 -13.41 -18.39 -2.49
C ASP A 57 -12.24 -17.51 -2.96
N THR A 58 -11.91 -16.44 -2.23
CA THR A 58 -10.79 -15.55 -2.59
C THR A 58 -9.49 -15.96 -1.94
N TYR A 59 -9.53 -16.58 -0.76
CA TYR A 59 -8.33 -16.93 0.00
C TYR A 59 -7.41 -17.86 -0.78
N ASP A 60 -7.90 -19.03 -1.22
CA ASP A 60 -7.06 -20.00 -1.93
C ASP A 60 -6.48 -19.43 -3.22
N LYS A 61 -7.26 -18.63 -3.95
CA LYS A 61 -6.79 -17.98 -5.18
C LYS A 61 -5.67 -16.98 -4.91
N THR A 62 -5.76 -16.24 -3.79
CA THR A 62 -4.71 -15.32 -3.36
C THR A 62 -3.45 -16.07 -2.92
N ILE A 63 -3.61 -17.12 -2.11
CA ILE A 63 -2.51 -18.00 -1.66
C ILE A 63 -1.79 -18.62 -2.86
N GLU A 64 -2.54 -19.19 -3.82
CA GLU A 64 -1.96 -19.75 -5.07
C GLU A 64 -1.13 -18.71 -5.82
N GLY A 65 -1.63 -17.49 -5.86
CA GLY A 65 -0.91 -16.37 -6.50
C GLY A 65 0.38 -16.01 -5.79
N ILE A 66 0.38 -15.95 -4.46
CA ILE A 66 1.58 -15.68 -3.66
C ILE A 66 2.57 -16.84 -3.81
N ASP A 67 2.10 -18.09 -3.75
CA ASP A 67 2.95 -19.28 -3.95
C ASP A 67 3.63 -19.27 -5.33
N TRP A 68 2.90 -18.85 -6.37
CA TRP A 68 3.49 -18.72 -7.69
C TRP A 68 4.59 -17.64 -7.71
N LEU A 69 4.35 -16.48 -7.14
CA LEU A 69 5.32 -15.39 -7.05
C LEU A 69 6.56 -15.81 -6.26
N ALA A 70 6.39 -16.44 -5.10
CA ALA A 70 7.47 -16.94 -4.24
C ALA A 70 8.35 -17.95 -4.99
N ARG A 71 7.72 -18.98 -5.60
CA ARG A 71 8.44 -20.01 -6.39
C ARG A 71 9.24 -19.44 -7.55
N HIS A 72 8.80 -18.32 -8.11
CA HIS A 72 9.53 -17.65 -9.20
C HIS A 72 10.49 -16.56 -8.69
N GLY A 73 10.73 -16.45 -7.38
CA GLY A 73 11.75 -15.60 -6.78
C GLY A 73 11.49 -14.11 -6.93
N PHE A 74 10.22 -13.68 -6.92
CA PHE A 74 9.90 -12.27 -6.83
C PHE A 74 10.22 -11.71 -5.44
N ALA A 75 10.61 -10.45 -5.36
CA ALA A 75 10.59 -9.71 -4.11
C ALA A 75 9.12 -9.48 -3.72
N LEU A 76 8.75 -10.00 -2.54
CA LEU A 76 7.37 -10.03 -2.07
C LEU A 76 7.17 -9.10 -0.88
N ALA A 77 5.97 -8.53 -0.83
CA ALA A 77 5.42 -7.88 0.34
C ALA A 77 3.93 -8.24 0.49
N ILE A 78 3.41 -8.16 1.70
CA ILE A 78 1.99 -8.37 2.00
C ILE A 78 1.40 -7.09 2.56
N ALA A 79 0.17 -6.80 2.15
CA ALA A 79 -0.69 -5.80 2.76
C ALA A 79 -1.82 -6.52 3.48
N GLY A 80 -1.78 -6.48 4.81
CA GLY A 80 -2.80 -6.99 5.71
C GLY A 80 -3.57 -5.87 6.39
N ARG A 81 -4.50 -6.22 7.28
CA ARG A 81 -5.34 -5.28 8.02
C ARG A 81 -5.34 -5.58 9.52
N THR A 82 -5.63 -4.55 10.32
CA THR A 82 -5.80 -4.64 11.80
C THR A 82 -7.26 -4.51 12.22
N TYR A 83 -8.19 -4.92 11.38
CA TYR A 83 -9.63 -4.67 11.49
C TYR A 83 -10.31 -5.45 12.63
N TRP A 84 -9.84 -6.68 12.94
CA TRP A 84 -10.59 -7.64 13.77
C TRP A 84 -10.19 -7.64 15.25
N GLY A 85 -9.54 -6.60 15.74
CA GLY A 85 -9.24 -6.43 17.17
C GLY A 85 -8.06 -7.28 17.67
N GLU A 86 -7.36 -7.99 16.79
CA GLU A 86 -6.08 -8.64 17.15
C GLU A 86 -4.98 -7.60 17.35
N SER A 87 -4.05 -7.88 18.26
CA SER A 87 -2.85 -7.06 18.40
C SER A 87 -1.97 -7.16 17.16
N GLU A 88 -1.18 -6.13 16.87
CA GLU A 88 -0.23 -6.16 15.75
C GLU A 88 0.77 -7.32 15.90
N GLU A 89 1.22 -7.62 17.11
CA GLU A 89 2.10 -8.74 17.41
C GLU A 89 1.46 -10.07 17.02
N SER A 90 0.20 -10.31 17.42
CA SER A 90 -0.55 -11.52 17.06
C SER A 90 -0.71 -11.66 15.55
N LEU A 91 -1.01 -10.57 14.86
CA LEU A 91 -1.13 -10.55 13.40
C LEU A 91 0.20 -10.90 12.73
N ARG A 92 1.31 -10.26 13.15
CA ARG A 92 2.64 -10.56 12.63
C ARG A 92 3.03 -12.01 12.84
N ASP A 93 2.75 -12.56 14.01
CA ASP A 93 2.96 -13.98 14.31
C ASP A 93 2.13 -14.89 13.40
N GLY A 94 0.86 -14.55 13.17
CA GLY A 94 -0.03 -15.29 12.28
C GLY A 94 0.48 -15.32 10.84
N TYR A 95 0.84 -14.16 10.30
CA TYR A 95 1.45 -14.06 8.97
C TYR A 95 2.82 -14.78 8.92
N GLY A 96 3.60 -14.70 10.00
CA GLY A 96 4.89 -15.39 10.10
C GLY A 96 4.76 -16.91 10.07
N ARG A 97 3.76 -17.48 10.74
CA ARG A 97 3.45 -18.92 10.65
C ARG A 97 3.09 -19.30 9.22
N LEU A 98 2.15 -18.56 8.61
CA LEU A 98 1.72 -18.81 7.24
C LEU A 98 2.89 -18.71 6.24
N ALA A 99 3.72 -17.68 6.36
CA ALA A 99 4.88 -17.49 5.48
C ALA A 99 5.88 -18.66 5.60
N ARG A 100 6.17 -19.12 6.83
CA ARG A 100 7.05 -20.29 7.04
C ARG A 100 6.46 -21.57 6.47
N GLU A 101 5.18 -21.84 6.71
CA GLU A 101 4.48 -23.02 6.19
C GLU A 101 4.47 -23.05 4.65
N ARG A 102 4.39 -21.91 4.01
CA ARG A 102 4.37 -21.78 2.55
C ARG A 102 5.74 -21.57 1.92
N GLY A 103 6.78 -21.35 2.71
CA GLY A 103 8.12 -21.05 2.21
C GLY A 103 8.22 -19.67 1.53
N TRP A 104 7.42 -18.70 1.95
CA TRP A 104 7.49 -17.34 1.41
C TRP A 104 8.68 -16.57 2.00
N PRO A 105 9.51 -15.93 1.16
CA PRO A 105 10.68 -15.18 1.61
C PRO A 105 10.29 -13.79 2.13
N ILE A 106 9.51 -13.73 3.21
CA ILE A 106 8.97 -12.49 3.80
C ILE A 106 9.42 -12.39 5.26
N ASP A 107 10.04 -11.28 5.62
CA ASP A 107 10.24 -10.90 7.01
C ASP A 107 9.00 -10.11 7.48
N VAL A 108 8.22 -10.71 8.36
CA VAL A 108 6.99 -10.11 8.88
C VAL A 108 7.24 -8.97 9.86
N ASN A 109 8.47 -8.81 10.37
CA ASN A 109 8.87 -7.71 11.24
C ASN A 109 9.35 -6.48 10.45
N ASP A 110 9.66 -6.66 9.18
CA ASP A 110 9.97 -5.55 8.28
C ASP A 110 8.66 -4.89 7.79
N PRO A 111 8.38 -3.63 8.16
CA PRO A 111 7.15 -2.93 7.75
C PRO A 111 7.07 -2.69 6.23
N ALA A 112 8.18 -2.79 5.51
CA ALA A 112 8.19 -2.73 4.05
C ALA A 112 7.68 -4.05 3.43
N GLN A 113 7.87 -5.19 4.12
CA GLN A 113 7.46 -6.51 3.64
C GLN A 113 6.09 -6.96 4.19
N LEU A 114 5.72 -6.54 5.41
CA LEU A 114 4.37 -6.71 5.95
C LEU A 114 3.85 -5.37 6.45
N VAL A 115 3.01 -4.71 5.64
CA VAL A 115 2.27 -3.53 6.06
C VAL A 115 0.89 -3.94 6.58
N LEU A 116 0.53 -3.47 7.77
CA LEU A 116 -0.77 -3.71 8.38
C LEU A 116 -1.56 -2.39 8.38
N PHE A 117 -2.63 -2.37 7.60
CA PHE A 117 -3.46 -1.17 7.47
C PHE A 117 -4.54 -1.14 8.54
N PRO A 118 -4.68 -0.02 9.28
CA PRO A 118 -5.78 0.15 10.22
C PRO A 118 -7.12 0.30 9.49
N GLU A 119 -8.20 0.14 10.22
CA GLU A 119 -9.54 0.43 9.71
C GLU A 119 -9.67 1.89 9.29
N MET A 120 -10.32 2.11 8.15
CA MET A 120 -10.59 3.44 7.60
C MET A 120 -12.06 3.82 7.80
N ASP A 121 -12.48 3.94 9.04
CA ASP A 121 -13.79 4.47 9.37
C ASP A 121 -13.75 6.01 9.42
N LEU A 122 -14.47 6.66 8.51
CA LEU A 122 -14.57 8.12 8.42
C LEU A 122 -15.47 8.71 9.51
N SER A 123 -16.30 7.90 10.15
CA SER A 123 -17.21 8.33 11.22
C SER A 123 -16.52 8.46 12.57
N VAL A 124 -15.35 7.84 12.73
CA VAL A 124 -14.59 7.89 13.97
C VAL A 124 -13.80 9.18 14.04
N ASP A 125 -13.95 9.90 15.14
CA ASP A 125 -13.13 11.07 15.44
C ASP A 125 -11.64 10.69 15.49
N VAL A 126 -10.81 11.54 14.91
CA VAL A 126 -9.35 11.33 14.86
C VAL A 126 -8.65 12.50 15.53
N PRO A 127 -7.52 12.27 16.21
CA PRO A 127 -6.75 13.34 16.80
C PRO A 127 -6.34 14.39 15.77
N GLU A 128 -6.40 15.64 16.15
CA GLU A 128 -5.84 16.72 15.35
C GLU A 128 -4.31 16.58 15.26
N ILE A 129 -3.80 16.56 14.06
CA ILE A 129 -2.36 16.48 13.82
C ILE A 129 -1.80 17.89 13.58
N THR A 130 -0.92 18.30 14.46
CA THR A 130 -0.19 19.57 14.39
C THR A 130 1.29 19.32 14.11
N THR A 131 2.03 20.37 13.81
CA THR A 131 3.50 20.28 13.61
C THR A 131 4.23 19.76 14.84
N ALA A 132 3.69 19.96 16.06
CA ALA A 132 4.25 19.42 17.29
C ALA A 132 4.19 17.87 17.34
N CYS A 133 3.25 17.24 16.65
CA CYS A 133 3.11 15.79 16.62
C CYS A 133 4.31 15.09 16.01
N TRP A 134 5.02 15.72 15.09
CA TRP A 134 6.22 15.14 14.48
C TRP A 134 7.29 14.83 15.52
N THR A 135 7.55 15.77 16.42
CA THR A 135 8.50 15.59 17.51
C THR A 135 8.01 14.58 18.55
N ILE A 136 6.73 14.66 18.95
CA ILE A 136 6.13 13.77 19.95
C ILE A 136 6.15 12.31 19.48
N LEU A 137 5.86 12.08 18.20
CA LEU A 137 5.77 10.74 17.61
C LEU A 137 7.09 10.25 17.00
N HIS A 138 8.16 11.05 17.10
CA HIS A 138 9.46 10.77 16.48
C HIS A 138 9.36 10.44 14.97
N LYS A 139 8.51 11.18 14.27
CA LYS A 139 8.29 11.04 12.82
C LYS A 139 8.73 12.30 12.08
N SER A 140 9.11 12.10 10.82
CA SER A 140 9.42 13.22 9.91
C SER A 140 8.26 13.45 8.94
N PRO A 141 7.96 14.71 8.57
CA PRO A 141 7.05 14.99 7.46
C PRO A 141 7.39 14.30 6.14
N SER A 142 8.67 13.98 5.93
CA SER A 142 9.12 13.24 4.74
C SER A 142 8.72 11.76 4.72
N GLU A 143 8.28 11.21 5.83
CA GLU A 143 7.88 9.80 5.95
C GLU A 143 6.42 9.57 5.53
N VAL A 144 5.61 10.62 5.43
CA VAL A 144 4.21 10.46 4.95
C VAL A 144 4.18 10.23 3.44
N MET A 145 3.23 9.41 3.00
CA MET A 145 3.12 8.99 1.60
C MET A 145 3.11 10.16 0.61
N CYS A 146 2.36 11.20 0.92
CA CYS A 146 2.23 12.36 0.04
C CYS A 146 3.52 13.20 -0.08
N ALA A 147 4.52 12.99 0.76
CA ALA A 147 5.82 13.65 0.64
C ALA A 147 6.64 13.13 -0.56
N SER A 148 6.50 11.84 -0.90
CA SER A 148 7.35 11.18 -1.90
C SER A 148 6.57 10.53 -3.05
N SER A 149 5.25 10.36 -2.92
CA SER A 149 4.43 9.62 -3.88
C SER A 149 3.37 10.48 -4.54
N ARG A 150 3.02 10.12 -5.78
CA ARG A 150 1.86 10.66 -6.50
C ARG A 150 1.10 9.50 -7.14
N MET A 151 -0.21 9.58 -7.12
CA MET A 151 -1.07 8.64 -7.82
C MET A 151 -1.62 9.28 -9.09
N VAL A 152 -1.57 8.55 -10.19
CA VAL A 152 -2.20 8.97 -11.46
C VAL A 152 -3.44 8.11 -11.65
N VAL A 153 -4.60 8.75 -11.73
CA VAL A 153 -5.90 8.08 -11.85
C VAL A 153 -6.56 8.46 -13.15
N LYS A 154 -6.98 7.47 -13.92
CA LYS A 154 -7.87 7.65 -15.07
C LYS A 154 -9.28 7.20 -14.66
N ARG A 155 -10.17 8.14 -14.42
CA ARG A 155 -11.56 7.83 -14.07
C ARG A 155 -12.32 7.29 -15.28
N LYS A 156 -13.31 6.44 -15.05
CA LYS A 156 -14.18 5.95 -16.13
C LYS A 156 -14.89 7.13 -16.79
N GLY A 157 -14.78 7.23 -18.11
CA GLY A 157 -15.37 8.30 -18.89
C GLY A 157 -14.61 9.61 -18.93
N ALA A 158 -13.56 9.79 -18.11
CA ALA A 158 -12.75 11.02 -18.16
C ALA A 158 -11.87 11.07 -19.42
N ALA A 159 -11.72 12.23 -20.03
CA ALA A 159 -10.85 12.43 -21.20
C ALA A 159 -9.37 12.23 -20.84
N ASN A 160 -8.94 12.81 -19.72
CA ASN A 160 -7.55 12.79 -19.25
C ASN A 160 -7.41 12.14 -17.87
N PRO A 161 -6.23 11.62 -17.52
CA PRO A 161 -5.91 11.25 -16.15
C PRO A 161 -5.77 12.52 -15.28
N VAL A 162 -5.84 12.30 -13.96
CA VAL A 162 -5.56 13.32 -12.93
C VAL A 162 -4.49 12.82 -11.99
N VAL A 163 -3.76 13.74 -11.38
CA VAL A 163 -2.74 13.45 -10.36
C VAL A 163 -3.33 13.72 -8.99
N LEU A 164 -3.10 12.79 -8.07
CA LEU A 164 -3.54 12.81 -6.68
C LEU A 164 -2.35 12.70 -5.74
N PRO A 165 -2.43 13.20 -4.49
CA PRO A 165 -1.31 13.22 -3.55
C PRO A 165 -0.91 11.82 -3.08
N CYS A 166 -1.85 10.88 -2.96
CA CYS A 166 -1.57 9.52 -2.47
C CYS A 166 -2.65 8.52 -2.88
N THR A 167 -2.40 7.25 -2.58
CA THR A 167 -3.32 6.13 -2.88
C THR A 167 -4.55 6.08 -1.97
N LEU A 168 -4.55 6.78 -0.85
CA LEU A 168 -5.67 6.80 0.10
C LEU A 168 -6.81 7.72 -0.32
N LEU A 169 -6.56 8.62 -1.27
CA LEU A 169 -7.51 9.65 -1.70
C LEU A 169 -7.88 9.53 -3.20
N PRO A 170 -8.08 8.31 -3.76
CA PRO A 170 -8.21 8.13 -5.20
C PRO A 170 -9.55 8.59 -5.76
N TYR A 171 -10.56 8.73 -4.90
CA TYR A 171 -11.94 8.94 -5.33
C TYR A 171 -12.47 10.36 -5.08
N ASP A 172 -11.80 11.14 -4.25
CA ASP A 172 -12.25 12.48 -3.88
C ASP A 172 -11.65 13.53 -4.82
N PRO A 173 -12.50 14.22 -5.63
CA PRO A 173 -12.04 15.26 -6.54
C PRO A 173 -11.40 16.47 -5.85
N ALA A 174 -11.71 16.72 -4.59
CA ALA A 174 -11.15 17.84 -3.82
C ALA A 174 -9.62 17.76 -3.66
N PHE A 175 -9.05 16.56 -3.82
CA PHE A 175 -7.61 16.33 -3.73
C PHE A 175 -6.90 16.25 -5.09
N GLU A 176 -7.59 16.55 -6.20
CA GLU A 176 -6.96 16.55 -7.51
C GLU A 176 -5.96 17.71 -7.66
N MET A 177 -4.74 17.36 -8.04
CA MET A 177 -3.61 18.30 -8.15
C MET A 177 -3.34 18.75 -9.60
N GLY A 178 -4.21 18.37 -10.54
CA GLY A 178 -4.10 18.70 -11.95
C GLY A 178 -3.93 17.47 -12.85
N ALA A 179 -3.86 17.71 -14.16
CA ALA A 179 -3.77 16.67 -15.18
C ALA A 179 -2.33 16.19 -15.46
N THR A 180 -1.33 16.92 -14.99
CA THR A 180 0.09 16.64 -15.23
C THR A 180 0.91 16.71 -13.94
N LEU A 181 2.06 16.03 -13.91
CA LEU A 181 3.00 16.13 -12.80
C LEU A 181 3.54 17.55 -12.61
N ALA A 182 3.65 18.33 -13.68
CA ALA A 182 4.07 19.73 -13.60
C ALA A 182 3.03 20.62 -12.92
N GLU A 183 1.74 20.37 -13.16
CA GLU A 183 0.65 21.03 -12.45
C GLU A 183 0.61 20.60 -10.99
N ALA A 184 0.72 19.29 -10.72
CA ALA A 184 0.76 18.75 -9.38
C ALA A 184 1.94 19.31 -8.55
N ALA A 185 3.11 19.47 -9.14
CA ALA A 185 4.27 20.06 -8.48
C ALA A 185 4.05 21.53 -8.09
N ARG A 186 3.27 22.28 -8.89
CA ARG A 186 2.89 23.66 -8.55
C ARG A 186 1.82 23.72 -7.46
N ALA A 187 0.88 22.77 -7.48
CA ALA A 187 -0.17 22.65 -6.47
C ALA A 187 0.38 22.24 -5.09
N ASP A 188 1.53 21.62 -5.05
CA ASP A 188 2.20 21.15 -3.83
C ASP A 188 2.65 22.24 -2.86
N GLY A 189 2.76 23.48 -3.31
CA GLY A 189 3.26 24.58 -2.48
C GLY A 189 2.52 24.81 -1.16
N GLY A 190 1.36 24.17 -0.94
CA GLY A 190 0.59 24.23 0.28
C GLY A 190 0.63 22.95 1.13
N MET A 191 0.92 21.79 0.55
CA MET A 191 0.95 20.50 1.28
C MET A 191 2.32 20.21 1.91
N PHE A 192 3.37 20.74 1.31
CA PHE A 192 4.76 20.46 1.68
C PHE A 192 5.59 21.71 1.97
N ALA A 193 4.96 22.87 2.10
CA ALA A 193 5.66 24.08 2.57
C ALA A 193 6.33 23.75 3.90
N SER A 194 7.63 24.02 4.00
CA SER A 194 8.43 23.72 5.18
C SER A 194 7.74 24.24 6.46
N GLY A 195 7.36 23.35 7.35
CA GLY A 195 6.72 23.62 8.62
C GLY A 195 5.21 23.40 8.71
N ALA A 196 4.49 23.17 7.61
CA ALA A 196 3.06 22.89 7.66
C ALA A 196 2.70 21.71 6.76
N VAL A 197 2.70 20.50 7.33
CA VAL A 197 2.05 19.36 6.68
C VAL A 197 0.56 19.46 6.98
N LYS A 198 -0.22 19.93 6.01
CA LYS A 198 -1.67 19.87 6.11
C LYS A 198 -2.12 18.43 5.88
N LEU A 199 -2.42 17.76 6.97
CA LEU A 199 -3.16 16.51 6.92
C LEU A 199 -4.64 16.85 6.71
N CYS A 200 -5.09 16.83 5.46
CA CYS A 200 -6.40 17.32 5.06
C CYS A 200 -7.51 16.29 5.19
N HIS A 201 -7.20 15.05 5.60
CA HIS A 201 -8.17 13.96 5.65
C HIS A 201 -7.95 13.08 6.89
N PRO A 202 -9.02 12.57 7.55
CA PRO A 202 -8.88 11.68 8.71
C PRO A 202 -7.96 10.48 8.49
N HIS A 203 -7.95 9.94 7.29
CA HIS A 203 -7.06 8.84 6.92
C HIS A 203 -5.57 9.20 7.02
N CYS A 204 -5.21 10.46 6.79
CA CYS A 204 -3.82 10.90 6.92
C CYS A 204 -3.32 10.72 8.36
N ALA A 205 -4.14 11.09 9.35
CA ALA A 205 -3.81 10.92 10.77
C ALA A 205 -3.65 9.43 11.10
N LYS A 206 -4.64 8.61 10.79
CA LYS A 206 -4.64 7.17 11.12
C LYS A 206 -3.54 6.40 10.40
N PHE A 207 -3.33 6.62 9.11
CA PHE A 207 -2.43 5.83 8.28
C PHE A 207 -0.99 6.29 8.37
N CYS A 208 -0.76 7.56 8.09
CA CYS A 208 0.59 8.04 7.86
C CYS A 208 1.26 8.53 9.13
N VAL A 209 0.48 8.96 10.12
CA VAL A 209 1.05 9.56 11.35
C VAL A 209 0.97 8.60 12.52
N LEU A 210 -0.21 8.08 12.84
CA LEU A 210 -0.44 7.24 14.02
C LEU A 210 -0.26 5.75 13.74
N GLY A 211 -0.66 5.29 12.54
CA GLY A 211 -0.72 3.88 12.22
C GLY A 211 0.57 3.23 11.73
N GLY A 212 1.64 3.99 11.49
CA GLY A 212 2.91 3.44 11.00
C GLY A 212 2.84 2.78 9.62
N GLY A 213 1.69 2.80 8.96
CA GLY A 213 1.50 2.25 7.62
C GLY A 213 2.09 3.17 6.57
N SER A 214 3.28 2.88 6.09
CA SER A 214 3.82 3.54 4.90
C SER A 214 3.57 2.67 3.67
N CYS A 215 2.87 3.21 2.67
CA CYS A 215 2.81 2.60 1.34
C CYS A 215 4.07 2.90 0.52
N SER A 216 4.91 3.79 0.99
CA SER A 216 6.21 4.15 0.42
C SER A 216 7.28 3.78 1.44
N ALA A 217 7.91 2.65 1.27
CA ALA A 217 9.21 2.34 1.86
C ALA A 217 10.29 2.61 0.83
#